data_d081feeee9f170e1613fd2931842d98a
#
_entry.id   d081feeee9f170e1613fd2931842d98a
#
_cell.length_a   1.000
_cell.length_b   1.000
_cell.length_c   1.000
_cell.angle_alpha   90.00
_cell.angle_beta   90.00
_cell.angle_gamma   90.00
#
_symmetry.space_group_name_H-M   'P 1'
#
loop_
_entity.id
_entity.type
_entity.pdbx_description
1 polymer ?
#
loop_
_entity_poly.entity_id
_entity_poly.type
_entity_poly.pdbx_seq_one_letter_code
_entity_poly.pdbx_strand_id
1 'polypeptide(L)'
;MESWVTREEILYKQPGKVLDIKRDGNRFIILCEKGIMRISILSKSCIRVTFNSRGEFQNVPSFAVINEPICDDYDFTTGPDGLSISTGLLNVKVKSGDSGIAIFDMQGRSICEDEEYSFLFSRGYIKCKKKSNSSTHYYGLGEKTGYLDKCGRRYIMWNT
;
A
#
# COMPACT_ATOMS: atom_id res chain seq x y z
N MET A 1 -27.88 27.18 -23.41
CA MET A 1 -26.94 26.28 -24.13
C MET A 1 -25.92 25.81 -23.09
N GLU A 2 -26.22 24.70 -22.42
CA GLU A 2 -25.38 24.19 -21.34
C GLU A 2 -24.18 23.49 -21.97
N SER A 3 -22.98 24.00 -21.66
CA SER A 3 -21.72 23.37 -22.06
C SER A 3 -21.53 22.09 -21.24
N TRP A 4 -21.74 20.95 -21.85
CA TRP A 4 -21.39 19.65 -21.30
C TRP A 4 -19.87 19.59 -21.20
N VAL A 5 -19.34 19.69 -19.98
CA VAL A 5 -17.92 19.40 -19.70
C VAL A 5 -17.78 17.88 -19.83
N THR A 6 -17.23 17.44 -20.94
CA THR A 6 -16.78 16.06 -21.13
C THR A 6 -15.74 15.80 -20.05
N ARG A 7 -16.04 14.91 -19.09
CA ARG A 7 -15.04 14.37 -18.16
C ARG A 7 -14.00 13.66 -19.01
N GLU A 8 -12.79 14.18 -19.05
CA GLU A 8 -11.65 13.43 -19.57
C GLU A 8 -11.58 12.09 -18.83
N GLU A 9 -11.61 11.00 -19.57
CA GLU A 9 -11.43 9.68 -18.98
C GLU A 9 -10.04 9.61 -18.36
N ILE A 10 -9.97 9.51 -17.03
CA ILE A 10 -8.71 9.38 -16.32
C ILE A 10 -8.17 7.98 -16.60
N LEU A 11 -7.16 7.90 -17.46
CA LEU A 11 -6.45 6.66 -17.75
C LEU A 11 -5.56 6.31 -16.55
N TYR A 12 -5.96 5.30 -15.80
CA TYR A 12 -5.16 4.75 -14.71
C TYR A 12 -4.13 3.75 -15.23
N LYS A 13 -2.94 3.80 -14.64
CA LYS A 13 -1.85 2.84 -14.84
C LYS A 13 -1.67 2.01 -13.58
N GLN A 14 -1.10 0.83 -13.73
CA GLN A 14 -0.71 -0.05 -12.63
C GLN A 14 0.81 -0.07 -12.52
N PRO A 15 1.40 -0.41 -11.36
CA PRO A 15 2.83 -0.68 -11.25
C PRO A 15 3.27 -1.81 -12.19
N GLY A 16 2.43 -2.81 -12.40
CA GLY A 16 2.72 -3.97 -13.24
C GLY A 16 3.58 -5.00 -12.51
N LYS A 17 4.32 -5.80 -13.29
CA LYS A 17 5.17 -6.87 -12.75
C LYS A 17 6.34 -6.31 -11.96
N VAL A 18 6.78 -7.10 -10.97
CA VAL A 18 8.05 -6.89 -10.28
C VAL A 18 9.19 -7.31 -11.21
N LEU A 19 10.12 -6.39 -11.46
CA LEU A 19 11.29 -6.61 -12.33
C LEU A 19 12.54 -6.93 -11.52
N ASP A 20 12.71 -6.30 -10.36
CA ASP A 20 13.88 -6.50 -9.50
C ASP A 20 13.51 -6.17 -8.04
N ILE A 21 14.21 -6.81 -7.10
CA ILE A 21 14.04 -6.59 -5.66
C ILE A 21 15.43 -6.43 -5.05
N LYS A 22 15.69 -5.27 -4.44
CA LYS A 22 16.93 -4.97 -3.72
C LYS A 22 16.65 -4.72 -2.25
N ARG A 23 17.45 -5.33 -1.38
CA ARG A 23 17.42 -5.05 0.05
C ARG A 23 18.38 -3.90 0.37
N ASP A 24 17.93 -2.97 1.20
CA ASP A 24 18.70 -1.86 1.75
C ASP A 24 18.35 -1.73 3.26
N GLY A 25 19.16 -2.36 4.12
CA GLY A 25 18.88 -2.44 5.56
C GLY A 25 17.52 -3.11 5.84
N ASN A 26 16.65 -2.37 6.52
CA ASN A 26 15.27 -2.78 6.83
C ASN A 26 14.26 -2.43 5.73
N ARG A 27 14.74 -2.13 4.53
CA ARG A 27 13.93 -1.71 3.38
C ARG A 27 14.12 -2.67 2.21
N PHE A 28 13.05 -2.90 1.46
CA PHE A 28 13.07 -3.58 0.17
C PHE A 28 12.65 -2.58 -0.90
N ILE A 29 13.53 -2.35 -1.86
CA ILE A 29 13.26 -1.53 -3.05
C ILE A 29 12.86 -2.46 -4.16
N ILE A 30 11.65 -2.31 -4.65
CA ILE A 30 11.02 -3.18 -5.64
C ILE A 30 10.83 -2.36 -6.90
N LEU A 31 11.58 -2.73 -7.95
CA LEU A 31 11.42 -2.14 -9.27
C LEU A 31 10.22 -2.81 -9.94
N CYS A 32 9.26 -2.00 -10.36
CA CYS A 32 8.10 -2.44 -11.12
C CYS A 32 8.20 -1.97 -12.58
N GLU A 33 7.36 -2.51 -13.46
CA GLU A 33 7.29 -2.05 -14.87
C GLU A 33 7.01 -0.54 -14.97
N LYS A 34 6.27 0.01 -14.03
CA LYS A 34 5.90 1.44 -13.98
C LYS A 34 6.06 1.99 -12.57
N GLY A 35 7.29 2.39 -12.25
CA GLY A 35 7.63 3.00 -10.96
C GLY A 35 8.35 2.06 -10.01
N ILE A 36 8.54 2.53 -8.79
CA ILE A 36 9.22 1.80 -7.72
C ILE A 36 8.34 1.74 -6.47
N MET A 37 8.41 0.63 -5.79
CA MET A 37 7.80 0.42 -4.49
C MET A 37 8.88 0.23 -3.43
N ARG A 38 8.63 0.71 -2.22
CA ARG A 38 9.49 0.46 -1.06
C ARG A 38 8.66 -0.11 0.07
N ILE A 39 9.08 -1.26 0.57
CA ILE A 39 8.59 -1.85 1.80
C ILE A 39 9.60 -1.55 2.89
N SER A 40 9.21 -0.87 3.95
CA SER A 40 10.05 -0.59 5.11
C SER A 40 9.50 -1.31 6.33
N ILE A 41 10.36 -2.05 7.02
CA ILE A 41 10.00 -2.79 8.23
C ILE A 41 10.34 -1.88 9.40
N LEU A 42 9.31 -1.25 9.99
CA LEU A 42 9.50 -0.30 11.07
C LEU A 42 9.52 -0.98 12.43
N SER A 43 8.72 -2.02 12.59
CA SER A 43 8.70 -2.91 13.75
C SER A 43 8.14 -4.28 13.36
N LYS A 44 8.11 -5.24 14.27
CA LYS A 44 7.47 -6.54 14.04
C LYS A 44 5.99 -6.43 13.66
N SER A 45 5.30 -5.36 14.06
CA SER A 45 3.88 -5.12 13.80
C SER A 45 3.59 -3.93 12.88
N CYS A 46 4.63 -3.26 12.35
CA CYS A 46 4.45 -2.05 11.54
C CYS A 46 5.28 -2.11 10.26
N ILE A 47 4.57 -2.09 9.14
CA ILE A 47 5.14 -2.09 7.80
C ILE A 47 4.69 -0.81 7.09
N ARG A 48 5.64 -0.10 6.46
CA ARG A 48 5.33 1.03 5.60
C ARG A 48 5.51 0.64 4.14
N VAL A 49 4.49 0.88 3.35
CA VAL A 49 4.53 0.75 1.89
C VAL A 49 4.56 2.14 1.27
N THR A 50 5.51 2.39 0.40
CA THR A 50 5.63 3.64 -0.36
C THR A 50 5.74 3.31 -1.83
N PHE A 51 5.04 4.04 -2.69
CA PHE A 51 5.12 3.90 -4.13
C PHE A 51 5.43 5.25 -4.78
N ASN A 52 6.28 5.24 -5.80
CA ASN A 52 6.53 6.40 -6.64
C ASN A 52 6.56 6.01 -8.12
N SER A 53 5.70 6.64 -8.91
CA SER A 53 5.56 6.38 -10.35
C SER A 53 6.70 6.96 -11.19
N ARG A 54 7.52 7.86 -10.63
CA ARG A 54 8.65 8.51 -11.32
C ARG A 54 9.98 7.82 -11.10
N GLY A 55 10.01 6.75 -10.31
CA GLY A 55 11.23 5.97 -10.05
C GLY A 55 12.15 6.52 -8.96
N GLU A 56 11.74 7.56 -8.21
CA GLU A 56 12.55 8.18 -7.16
C GLU A 56 11.74 8.41 -5.89
N PHE A 57 12.29 8.07 -4.74
CA PHE A 57 11.67 8.40 -3.45
C PHE A 57 12.16 9.76 -2.97
N GLN A 58 11.22 10.66 -2.76
CA GLN A 58 11.51 11.92 -2.08
C GLN A 58 11.54 11.68 -0.57
N ASN A 59 12.58 12.19 0.09
CA ASN A 59 12.66 12.18 1.54
C ASN A 59 11.94 13.42 2.08
N VAL A 60 10.63 13.33 2.25
CA VAL A 60 9.81 14.39 2.83
C VAL A 60 9.66 14.10 4.32
N PRO A 61 10.26 14.91 5.20
CA PRO A 61 10.10 14.74 6.64
C PRO A 61 8.64 14.95 7.05
N SER A 62 8.17 14.16 8.02
CA SER A 62 6.85 14.32 8.60
C SER A 62 6.97 14.75 10.06
N PHE A 63 6.24 15.78 10.44
CA PHE A 63 6.17 16.23 11.86
C PHE A 63 5.53 15.17 12.78
N ALA A 64 4.79 14.23 12.23
CA ALA A 64 4.18 13.14 13.00
C ALA A 64 5.15 11.97 13.29
N VAL A 65 6.34 11.97 12.67
CA VAL A 65 7.33 10.90 12.83
C VAL A 65 8.59 11.50 13.46
N ILE A 66 8.78 11.26 14.75
CA ILE A 66 9.94 11.76 15.52
C ILE A 66 11.19 10.95 15.20
N ASN A 67 11.06 9.62 15.14
CA ASN A 67 12.13 8.70 14.78
C ASN A 67 11.59 7.66 13.81
N GLU A 68 12.37 7.30 12.79
CA GLU A 68 12.07 6.09 12.00
C GLU A 68 12.62 4.88 12.75
N PRO A 69 11.78 4.04 13.35
CA PRO A 69 12.25 2.83 13.99
C PRO A 69 12.87 1.90 12.94
N ILE A 70 13.94 1.22 13.33
CA ILE A 70 14.62 0.22 12.52
C ILE A 70 14.36 -1.14 13.16
N CYS A 71 13.79 -2.06 12.41
CA CYS A 71 13.63 -3.44 12.81
C CYS A 71 14.49 -4.31 11.90
N ASP A 72 15.47 -5.01 12.49
CA ASP A 72 16.38 -5.92 11.76
C ASP A 72 16.07 -7.40 12.05
N ASP A 73 15.16 -7.67 12.99
CA ASP A 73 14.72 -9.01 13.38
C ASP A 73 13.53 -9.47 12.52
N TYR A 74 13.85 -9.94 11.32
CA TYR A 74 12.91 -10.51 10.36
C TYR A 74 13.60 -11.44 9.37
N ASP A 75 12.86 -12.42 8.85
CA ASP A 75 13.27 -13.28 7.75
C ASP A 75 12.64 -12.83 6.44
N PHE A 76 13.29 -13.13 5.32
CA PHE A 76 12.73 -12.88 4.02
C PHE A 76 13.19 -13.89 2.98
N THR A 77 12.39 -14.08 1.95
CA THR A 77 12.72 -14.84 0.76
C THR A 77 12.30 -14.08 -0.49
N THR A 78 13.10 -14.19 -1.55
CA THR A 78 12.78 -13.72 -2.89
C THR A 78 12.78 -14.88 -3.86
N GLY A 79 11.86 -14.90 -4.80
CA GLY A 79 11.74 -15.99 -5.77
C GLY A 79 10.77 -15.64 -6.89
N PRO A 80 10.41 -16.63 -7.73
CA PRO A 80 9.51 -16.45 -8.86
C PRO A 80 8.17 -15.84 -8.47
N ASP A 81 7.67 -16.15 -7.27
CA ASP A 81 6.40 -15.65 -6.76
C ASP A 81 6.46 -14.22 -6.21
N GLY A 82 7.68 -13.67 -6.05
CA GLY A 82 7.94 -12.33 -5.56
C GLY A 82 8.71 -12.29 -4.25
N LEU A 83 8.31 -11.41 -3.33
CA LEU A 83 8.93 -11.21 -2.01
C LEU A 83 8.01 -11.71 -0.91
N SER A 84 8.59 -12.45 0.04
CA SER A 84 7.93 -12.82 1.30
C SER A 84 8.80 -12.35 2.47
N ILE A 85 8.18 -11.71 3.46
CA ILE A 85 8.84 -11.22 4.67
C ILE A 85 8.09 -11.75 5.88
N SER A 86 8.80 -12.26 6.88
CA SER A 86 8.24 -12.70 8.16
C SER A 86 8.89 -11.92 9.29
N THR A 87 8.11 -11.18 10.05
CA THR A 87 8.60 -10.39 11.21
C THR A 87 8.42 -11.12 12.54
N GLY A 88 7.92 -12.35 12.52
CA GLY A 88 7.51 -13.08 13.72
C GLY A 88 6.12 -12.67 14.26
N LEU A 89 5.51 -11.58 13.74
CA LEU A 89 4.13 -11.20 14.00
C LEU A 89 3.31 -11.07 12.72
N LEU A 90 3.94 -10.69 11.63
CA LEU A 90 3.31 -10.49 10.33
C LEU A 90 4.04 -11.29 9.25
N ASN A 91 3.27 -11.81 8.31
CA ASN A 91 3.76 -12.33 7.04
C ASN A 91 3.31 -11.40 5.91
N VAL A 92 4.28 -10.76 5.25
CA VAL A 92 4.04 -9.81 4.15
C VAL A 92 4.44 -10.47 2.83
N LYS A 93 3.57 -10.45 1.86
CA LYS A 93 3.84 -10.98 0.51
C LYS A 93 3.64 -9.89 -0.53
N VAL A 94 4.58 -9.80 -1.46
CA VAL A 94 4.48 -8.96 -2.66
C VAL A 94 4.52 -9.89 -3.86
N LYS A 95 3.45 -9.91 -4.63
CA LYS A 95 3.30 -10.78 -5.80
C LYS A 95 4.17 -10.29 -6.96
N SER A 96 4.85 -11.18 -7.64
CA SER A 96 5.68 -10.83 -8.80
C SER A 96 4.87 -10.37 -10.01
N GLY A 97 3.66 -10.88 -10.20
CA GLY A 97 2.87 -10.68 -11.41
C GLY A 97 2.20 -9.29 -11.52
N ASP A 98 1.81 -8.70 -10.41
CA ASP A 98 1.04 -7.45 -10.36
C ASP A 98 1.50 -6.48 -9.26
N SER A 99 2.59 -6.83 -8.56
CA SER A 99 3.10 -6.13 -7.37
C SER A 99 2.07 -5.94 -6.25
N GLY A 100 1.00 -6.73 -6.24
CA GLY A 100 -0.02 -6.73 -5.21
C GLY A 100 0.52 -7.17 -3.85
N ILE A 101 0.01 -6.55 -2.78
CA ILE A 101 0.47 -6.77 -1.41
C ILE A 101 -0.58 -7.52 -0.62
N ALA A 102 -0.13 -8.53 0.14
CA ALA A 102 -0.94 -9.22 1.11
C ALA A 102 -0.20 -9.34 2.45
N ILE A 103 -0.90 -9.07 3.53
CA ILE A 103 -0.38 -9.11 4.90
C ILE A 103 -1.26 -10.07 5.70
N PHE A 104 -0.62 -11.03 6.35
CA PHE A 104 -1.24 -12.07 7.16
C PHE A 104 -0.67 -12.05 8.57
N ASP A 105 -1.44 -12.55 9.52
CA ASP A 105 -0.90 -12.91 10.83
C ASP A 105 -0.13 -14.25 10.77
N MET A 106 0.44 -14.66 11.90
CA MET A 106 1.21 -15.90 12.00
C MET A 106 0.34 -17.17 11.89
N GLN A 107 -0.97 -17.06 11.99
CA GLN A 107 -1.94 -18.13 11.77
C GLN A 107 -2.43 -18.20 10.32
N GLY A 108 -1.92 -17.30 9.45
CA GLY A 108 -2.29 -17.23 8.04
C GLY A 108 -3.63 -16.51 7.78
N ARG A 109 -4.21 -15.86 8.78
CA ARG A 109 -5.42 -15.06 8.59
C ARG A 109 -5.07 -13.73 7.92
N SER A 110 -5.82 -13.35 6.90
CA SER A 110 -5.60 -12.09 6.18
C SER A 110 -5.91 -10.90 7.07
N ILE A 111 -4.93 -10.01 7.22
CA ILE A 111 -5.06 -8.71 7.88
C ILE A 111 -5.40 -7.64 6.86
N CYS A 112 -4.68 -7.65 5.73
CA CYS A 112 -4.86 -6.69 4.66
C CYS A 112 -4.41 -7.32 3.35
N GLU A 113 -5.26 -7.34 2.36
CA GLU A 113 -4.95 -7.94 1.06
C GLU A 113 -5.46 -7.05 -0.07
N ASP A 114 -4.62 -6.86 -1.07
CA ASP A 114 -4.99 -6.15 -2.28
C ASP A 114 -5.99 -6.95 -3.11
N GLU A 115 -6.98 -6.27 -3.67
CA GLU A 115 -7.78 -6.83 -4.76
C GLU A 115 -6.93 -6.91 -6.03
N GLU A 116 -7.41 -7.65 -7.01
CA GLU A 116 -6.87 -7.58 -8.36
C GLU A 116 -7.00 -6.14 -8.90
N TYR A 117 -5.93 -5.64 -9.52
CA TYR A 117 -5.84 -4.25 -9.98
C TYR A 117 -6.10 -3.22 -8.87
N SER A 118 -5.60 -3.47 -7.68
CA SER A 118 -5.90 -2.68 -6.51
C SER A 118 -5.18 -1.33 -6.50
N PHE A 119 -3.94 -1.30 -6.96
CA PHE A 119 -3.12 -0.10 -6.94
C PHE A 119 -3.07 0.54 -8.33
N LEU A 120 -3.75 1.66 -8.46
CA LEU A 120 -3.86 2.40 -9.70
C LEU A 120 -3.37 3.84 -9.50
N PHE A 121 -2.68 4.38 -10.49
CA PHE A 121 -2.22 5.77 -10.45
C PHE A 121 -2.41 6.47 -11.81
N SER A 122 -2.58 7.77 -11.76
CA SER A 122 -2.66 8.68 -12.89
C SER A 122 -2.08 10.02 -12.47
N ARG A 123 -2.09 11.03 -13.34
CA ARG A 123 -1.61 12.38 -13.01
C ARG A 123 -2.35 12.95 -11.78
N GLY A 124 -1.66 12.98 -10.62
CA GLY A 124 -2.21 13.53 -9.39
C GLY A 124 -3.23 12.66 -8.65
N TYR A 125 -3.51 11.45 -9.13
CA TYR A 125 -4.48 10.54 -8.50
C TYR A 125 -3.84 9.21 -8.16
N ILE A 126 -4.18 8.71 -6.98
CA ILE A 126 -3.85 7.36 -6.52
C ILE A 126 -5.14 6.70 -6.07
N LYS A 127 -5.34 5.45 -6.46
CA LYS A 127 -6.46 4.62 -6.02
C LYS A 127 -5.90 3.31 -5.48
N CYS A 128 -6.29 2.97 -4.27
CA CYS A 128 -5.92 1.72 -3.62
C CYS A 128 -7.18 0.99 -3.17
N LYS A 129 -7.31 -0.27 -3.56
CA LYS A 129 -8.44 -1.12 -3.17
C LYS A 129 -7.93 -2.26 -2.30
N LYS A 130 -8.62 -2.53 -1.23
CA LYS A 130 -8.34 -3.65 -0.34
C LYS A 130 -9.52 -4.58 -0.30
N LYS A 131 -9.26 -5.88 -0.20
CA LYS A 131 -10.32 -6.87 0.05
C LYS A 131 -10.98 -6.57 1.39
N SER A 132 -12.28 -6.69 1.41
CA SER A 132 -13.12 -6.52 2.60
C SER A 132 -14.18 -7.62 2.60
N ASN A 133 -14.63 -8.03 3.77
CA ASN A 133 -15.70 -8.99 3.93
C ASN A 133 -16.82 -8.41 4.81
N SER A 134 -17.91 -9.15 4.97
CA SER A 134 -19.08 -8.71 5.72
C SER A 134 -18.84 -8.50 7.22
N SER A 135 -17.74 -9.04 7.76
CA SER A 135 -17.33 -8.85 9.16
C SER A 135 -16.28 -7.76 9.33
N THR A 136 -15.89 -7.06 8.27
CA THR A 136 -14.92 -5.96 8.35
C THR A 136 -15.61 -4.68 8.78
N HIS A 137 -15.07 -4.05 9.83
CA HIS A 137 -15.54 -2.79 10.38
C HIS A 137 -14.47 -1.71 10.25
N TYR A 138 -14.90 -0.46 10.00
CA TYR A 138 -14.00 0.67 9.84
C TYR A 138 -14.34 1.75 10.85
N TYR A 139 -13.36 2.14 11.66
CA TYR A 139 -13.51 3.16 12.71
C TYR A 139 -12.53 4.30 12.51
N GLY A 140 -12.79 5.45 13.11
CA GLY A 140 -11.91 6.62 13.06
C GLY A 140 -12.31 7.59 11.96
N LEU A 141 -11.35 7.99 11.12
CA LEU A 141 -11.46 9.01 10.06
C LEU A 141 -11.64 10.45 10.58
N GLY A 142 -11.26 10.70 11.85
CA GLY A 142 -11.39 12.00 12.48
C GLY A 142 -12.84 12.38 12.77
N GLU A 143 -13.11 13.67 12.89
CA GLU A 143 -14.45 14.20 13.13
C GLU A 143 -15.31 14.07 11.88
N LYS A 144 -16.12 13.03 11.83
CA LYS A 144 -17.07 12.74 10.74
C LYS A 144 -18.43 12.36 11.31
N THR A 145 -19.46 12.98 10.81
CA THR A 145 -20.85 12.65 11.14
C THR A 145 -21.22 11.22 10.73
N GLY A 146 -22.25 10.67 11.34
CA GLY A 146 -22.79 9.34 11.03
C GLY A 146 -22.43 8.29 12.07
N TYR A 147 -22.63 7.03 11.72
CA TYR A 147 -22.44 5.90 12.63
C TYR A 147 -20.96 5.70 13.00
N LEU A 148 -20.72 5.04 14.12
CA LEU A 148 -19.40 4.69 14.60
C LEU A 148 -18.66 3.82 13.58
N ASP A 149 -19.31 2.77 13.08
CA ASP A 149 -18.82 1.97 11.98
C ASP A 149 -19.03 2.72 10.66
N LYS A 150 -17.93 2.95 9.95
CA LYS A 150 -17.89 3.66 8.67
C LYS A 150 -18.01 2.74 7.46
N CYS A 151 -18.21 1.43 7.66
CA CYS A 151 -18.36 0.44 6.59
C CYS A 151 -19.52 0.81 5.65
N GLY A 152 -19.33 0.57 4.35
CA GLY A 152 -20.33 0.87 3.31
C GLY A 152 -20.60 2.36 3.09
N ARG A 153 -19.80 3.25 3.62
CA ARG A 153 -19.96 4.70 3.49
C ARG A 153 -18.81 5.31 2.69
N ARG A 154 -19.09 6.44 2.05
CA ARG A 154 -18.08 7.27 1.38
C ARG A 154 -17.78 8.49 2.21
N TYR A 155 -16.50 8.73 2.47
CA TYR A 155 -16.01 9.92 3.18
C TYR A 155 -15.02 10.67 2.31
N ILE A 156 -15.11 11.99 2.32
CA ILE A 156 -14.14 12.88 1.68
C ILE A 156 -13.28 13.47 2.81
N MET A 157 -11.96 13.26 2.71
CA MET A 157 -10.98 13.87 3.60
C MET A 157 -10.49 15.14 2.92
N TRP A 158 -10.64 16.26 3.60
CA TRP A 158 -10.21 17.56 3.12
C TRP A 158 -9.24 18.14 4.14
N ASN A 159 -7.99 18.34 3.72
CA ASN A 159 -6.99 19.03 4.51
C ASN A 159 -6.94 20.49 4.01
N THR A 160 -7.28 21.42 4.87
CA THR A 160 -7.16 22.85 4.63
C THR A 160 -5.83 23.36 5.17
#